data_7b9a3bfad3c6177c7d2cd71d3e064b54
#
_entry.id   7b9a3bfad3c6177c7d2cd71d3e064b54
#
_cell.length_a   1.000
_cell.length_b   1.000
_cell.length_c   1.000
_cell.angle_alpha   90.00
_cell.angle_beta   90.00
_cell.angle_gamma   90.00
#
_symmetry.space_group_name_H-M   'P 1'
#
loop_
_entity.id
_entity.type
_entity.pdbx_description
1 polymer ?
#
loop_
_entity_poly.entity_id
_entity_poly.type
_entity_poly.pdbx_seq_one_letter_code
_entity_poly.pdbx_strand_id
1 'polypeptide(L)'
;MNCTAEMLRLYAVTDRAWVGKLTLPQQVEAALKGGATCVQLREKNLADSSVLAEAREISALCKQYRVPFILNDNVALAAQCGADGVHLGQEDMAPAEARRILGPDAIIGVSAHNVAEAKAAVAAGADYLGCGAMFATTTKTNVTALPKETLRVICAAVPVPVVAIGGISKQNLLSLAHCGEAGVALVSAIFAAEDIEEECRELRRLAAVSYTHLTLPTI
;
A
#
# COMPACT_ATOMS: atom_id res chain seq x y z
N MET A 1 -3.77 -2.06 16.06
CA MET A 1 -4.41 -0.85 15.44
C MET A 1 -5.42 -1.33 14.41
N ASN A 2 -6.64 -0.78 14.35
CA ASN A 2 -7.60 -1.20 13.32
C ASN A 2 -7.24 -0.52 11.99
N CYS A 3 -7.07 -1.30 10.92
CA CYS A 3 -6.85 -0.78 9.57
C CYS A 3 -8.15 -0.14 9.05
N THR A 4 -8.11 1.14 8.69
CA THR A 4 -9.27 1.87 8.16
C THR A 4 -9.08 2.23 6.69
N ALA A 5 -10.18 2.45 5.97
CA ALA A 5 -10.13 2.93 4.58
C ALA A 5 -9.36 4.25 4.45
N GLU A 6 -9.45 5.13 5.45
CA GLU A 6 -8.75 6.42 5.46
C GLU A 6 -7.22 6.24 5.46
N MET A 7 -6.72 5.28 6.23
CA MET A 7 -5.28 4.95 6.27
C MET A 7 -4.74 4.50 4.91
N LEU A 8 -5.57 3.94 4.06
CA LEU A 8 -5.17 3.36 2.79
C LEU A 8 -5.43 4.28 1.58
N ARG A 9 -5.90 5.53 1.80
CA ARG A 9 -6.34 6.44 0.75
C ARG A 9 -5.25 6.78 -0.28
N LEU A 10 -4.07 7.13 0.19
CA LEU A 10 -2.88 7.36 -0.64
C LEU A 10 -1.71 6.58 -0.03
N TYR A 11 -1.46 5.42 -0.55
CA TYR A 11 -0.50 4.46 -0.03
C TYR A 11 0.80 4.53 -0.85
N ALA A 12 1.86 5.09 -0.27
CA ALA A 12 3.17 5.20 -0.90
C ALA A 12 3.96 3.90 -0.68
N VAL A 13 4.32 3.21 -1.77
CA VAL A 13 5.16 2.01 -1.75
C VAL A 13 6.52 2.33 -2.35
N THR A 14 7.58 2.19 -1.58
CA THR A 14 8.94 2.58 -1.99
C THR A 14 9.52 1.66 -3.05
N ASP A 15 10.43 2.21 -3.85
CA ASP A 15 11.28 1.44 -4.76
C ASP A 15 12.64 2.13 -4.89
N ARG A 16 13.71 1.39 -4.65
CA ARG A 16 15.08 1.89 -4.70
C ARG A 16 15.54 2.35 -6.08
N ALA A 17 14.86 1.94 -7.13
CA ALA A 17 15.16 2.39 -8.50
C ALA A 17 15.09 3.91 -8.66
N TRP A 18 14.36 4.61 -7.79
CA TRP A 18 14.17 6.07 -7.85
C TRP A 18 15.04 6.85 -6.85
N VAL A 19 15.89 6.17 -6.08
CA VAL A 19 16.85 6.84 -5.19
C VAL A 19 17.93 7.54 -6.04
N GLY A 20 18.07 8.84 -5.83
CA GLY A 20 19.00 9.67 -6.61
C GLY A 20 19.50 10.86 -5.79
N LYS A 21 18.99 12.05 -6.05
CA LYS A 21 19.35 13.27 -5.30
C LYS A 21 18.92 13.21 -3.82
N LEU A 22 17.80 12.54 -3.56
CA LEU A 22 17.27 12.32 -2.22
C LEU A 22 17.53 10.87 -1.79
N THR A 23 17.86 10.67 -0.51
CA THR A 23 17.87 9.35 0.11
C THR A 23 16.43 8.80 0.19
N LEU A 24 16.27 7.49 0.39
CA LEU A 24 14.94 6.89 0.51
C LEU A 24 14.14 7.49 1.70
N PRO A 25 14.70 7.69 2.90
CA PRO A 25 14.00 8.40 3.97
C PRO A 25 13.58 9.82 3.61
N GLN A 26 14.41 10.58 2.89
CA GLN A 26 14.05 11.93 2.42
C GLN A 26 12.90 11.91 1.42
N GLN A 27 12.88 10.92 0.51
CA GLN A 27 11.77 10.72 -0.43
C GLN A 27 10.47 10.38 0.31
N VAL A 28 10.56 9.51 1.33
CA VAL A 28 9.41 9.15 2.18
C VAL A 28 8.92 10.38 2.96
N GLU A 29 9.81 11.19 3.51
CA GLU A 29 9.42 12.42 4.20
C GLU A 29 8.68 13.39 3.27
N ALA A 30 9.16 13.56 2.03
CA ALA A 30 8.48 14.37 1.02
C ALA A 30 7.08 13.82 0.71
N ALA A 31 6.94 12.50 0.55
CA ALA A 31 5.63 11.87 0.34
C ALA A 31 4.67 12.07 1.53
N LEU A 32 5.17 12.00 2.77
CA LEU A 32 4.40 12.27 3.99
C LEU A 32 3.95 13.73 4.06
N LYS A 33 4.82 14.68 3.74
CA LYS A 33 4.47 16.12 3.63
C LYS A 33 3.41 16.39 2.57
N GLY A 34 3.46 15.64 1.46
CA GLY A 34 2.46 15.70 0.39
C GLY A 34 1.14 15.01 0.72
N GLY A 35 1.04 14.32 1.87
CA GLY A 35 -0.21 13.74 2.36
C GLY A 35 -0.39 12.25 2.08
N ALA A 36 0.69 11.50 1.90
CA ALA A 36 0.63 10.03 1.93
C ALA A 36 0.02 9.57 3.27
N THR A 37 -0.90 8.61 3.22
CA THR A 37 -1.67 8.14 4.38
C THR A 37 -1.24 6.77 4.88
N CYS A 38 -0.39 6.08 4.13
CA CYS A 38 0.29 4.84 4.48
C CYS A 38 1.62 4.78 3.74
N VAL A 39 2.63 4.22 4.36
CA VAL A 39 3.95 4.00 3.73
C VAL A 39 4.31 2.53 3.82
N GLN A 40 4.77 1.96 2.70
CA GLN A 40 5.35 0.62 2.68
C GLN A 40 6.81 0.68 2.22
N LEU A 41 7.70 0.16 3.06
CA LEU A 41 9.07 -0.10 2.64
C LEU A 41 9.13 -1.44 1.90
N ARG A 42 9.41 -1.34 0.60
CA ARG A 42 9.65 -2.51 -0.26
C ARG A 42 11.10 -2.53 -0.69
N GLU A 43 11.85 -3.49 -0.17
CA GLU A 43 13.24 -3.70 -0.50
C GLU A 43 13.49 -5.18 -0.81
N LYS A 44 14.10 -5.46 -1.97
CA LYS A 44 14.31 -6.85 -2.43
C LYS A 44 15.78 -7.22 -2.62
N ASN A 45 16.67 -6.22 -2.60
CA ASN A 45 18.05 -6.41 -3.08
C ASN A 45 19.12 -6.03 -2.03
N LEU A 46 18.73 -5.71 -0.82
CA LEU A 46 19.67 -5.37 0.26
C LEU A 46 19.72 -6.45 1.33
N ALA A 47 20.88 -6.54 2.00
CA ALA A 47 21.00 -7.36 3.20
C ALA A 47 20.10 -6.80 4.33
N ASP A 48 19.51 -7.70 5.13
CA ASP A 48 18.58 -7.37 6.22
C ASP A 48 19.12 -6.31 7.19
N SER A 49 20.42 -6.32 7.48
CA SER A 49 21.06 -5.33 8.37
C SER A 49 20.97 -3.90 7.82
N SER A 50 21.15 -3.73 6.51
CA SER A 50 21.05 -2.42 5.85
C SER A 50 19.59 -1.96 5.79
N VAL A 51 18.67 -2.88 5.48
CA VAL A 51 17.22 -2.61 5.46
C VAL A 51 16.71 -2.25 6.85
N LEU A 52 17.23 -2.89 7.91
CA LEU A 52 16.81 -2.63 9.28
C LEU A 52 17.11 -1.19 9.73
N ALA A 53 18.30 -0.67 9.41
CA ALA A 53 18.67 0.70 9.76
C ALA A 53 17.74 1.72 9.06
N GLU A 54 17.53 1.58 7.76
CA GLU A 54 16.67 2.42 6.95
C GLU A 54 15.18 2.30 7.36
N ALA A 55 14.72 1.06 7.65
CA ALA A 55 13.37 0.81 8.13
C ALA A 55 13.07 1.51 9.47
N ARG A 56 14.06 1.55 10.40
CA ARG A 56 13.92 2.28 11.67
C ARG A 56 13.83 3.79 11.48
N GLU A 57 14.59 4.34 10.55
CA GLU A 57 14.53 5.77 10.21
C GLU A 57 13.15 6.11 9.61
N ILE A 58 12.67 5.32 8.64
CA ILE A 58 11.36 5.50 8.04
C ILE A 58 10.23 5.30 9.07
N SER A 59 10.35 4.30 9.96
CA SER A 59 9.40 4.10 11.05
C SER A 59 9.29 5.33 11.95
N ALA A 60 10.42 5.95 12.30
CA ALA A 60 10.43 7.17 13.10
C ALA A 60 9.75 8.35 12.39
N LEU A 61 9.99 8.52 11.09
CA LEU A 61 9.31 9.53 10.27
C LEU A 61 7.80 9.27 10.24
N CYS A 62 7.37 8.06 9.92
CA CYS A 62 5.95 7.73 9.86
C CYS A 62 5.23 7.98 11.20
N LYS A 63 5.86 7.65 12.33
CA LYS A 63 5.34 7.97 13.67
C LYS A 63 5.19 9.47 13.91
N GLN A 64 6.16 10.28 13.48
CA GLN A 64 6.10 11.74 13.58
C GLN A 64 4.89 12.32 12.82
N TYR A 65 4.59 11.77 11.63
CA TYR A 65 3.46 12.18 10.80
C TYR A 65 2.15 11.45 11.17
N ARG A 66 2.18 10.48 12.10
CA ARG A 66 1.02 9.64 12.49
C ARG A 66 0.44 8.84 11.32
N VAL A 67 1.32 8.35 10.47
CA VAL A 67 1.00 7.53 9.29
C VAL A 67 1.49 6.12 9.54
N PRO A 68 0.69 5.06 9.27
CA PRO A 68 1.12 3.69 9.44
C PRO A 68 2.29 3.33 8.53
N PHE A 69 3.25 2.59 9.11
CA PHE A 69 4.41 2.06 8.42
C PHE A 69 4.31 0.54 8.26
N ILE A 70 4.32 0.09 7.02
CA ILE A 70 4.18 -1.32 6.63
C ILE A 70 5.50 -1.81 6.03
N LEU A 71 5.92 -3.03 6.38
CA LEU A 71 7.05 -3.68 5.74
C LEU A 71 6.57 -4.72 4.72
N ASN A 72 7.24 -4.79 3.56
CA ASN A 72 6.91 -5.78 2.55
C ASN A 72 7.55 -7.14 2.86
N ASP A 73 6.80 -8.23 2.81
CA ASP A 73 7.16 -9.65 2.90
C ASP A 73 7.83 -10.09 4.23
N ASN A 74 8.78 -9.35 4.78
CA ASN A 74 9.64 -9.79 5.86
C ASN A 74 9.07 -9.50 7.26
N VAL A 75 8.35 -10.47 7.82
CA VAL A 75 7.69 -10.39 9.14
C VAL A 75 8.71 -10.24 10.29
N ALA A 76 9.84 -10.94 10.20
CA ALA A 76 10.87 -10.87 11.26
C ALA A 76 11.52 -9.47 11.33
N LEU A 77 11.76 -8.86 10.17
CA LEU A 77 12.30 -7.51 10.08
C LEU A 77 11.27 -6.47 10.56
N ALA A 78 9.98 -6.67 10.25
CA ALA A 78 8.90 -5.81 10.73
C ALA A 78 8.85 -5.75 12.26
N ALA A 79 8.98 -6.89 12.92
CA ALA A 79 9.06 -6.97 14.39
C ALA A 79 10.26 -6.21 14.96
N GLN A 80 11.41 -6.22 14.25
CA GLN A 80 12.65 -5.60 14.70
C GLN A 80 12.73 -4.09 14.48
N CYS A 81 12.07 -3.57 13.43
CA CYS A 81 12.09 -2.15 13.07
C CYS A 81 10.93 -1.35 13.67
N GLY A 82 10.00 -2.00 14.34
CA GLY A 82 8.82 -1.36 14.92
C GLY A 82 7.85 -0.86 13.85
N ALA A 83 7.69 -1.63 12.76
CA ALA A 83 6.63 -1.41 11.77
C ALA A 83 5.25 -1.65 12.41
N ASP A 84 4.24 -0.94 11.92
CA ASP A 84 2.85 -1.12 12.35
C ASP A 84 2.24 -2.40 11.75
N GLY A 85 2.88 -2.98 10.72
CA GLY A 85 2.43 -4.21 10.09
C GLY A 85 3.28 -4.66 8.91
N VAL A 86 2.72 -5.63 8.17
CA VAL A 86 3.35 -6.22 6.97
C VAL A 86 2.36 -6.29 5.81
N HIS A 87 2.89 -6.31 4.60
CA HIS A 87 2.15 -6.69 3.39
C HIS A 87 2.76 -7.95 2.79
N LEU A 88 1.94 -8.97 2.57
CA LEU A 88 2.35 -10.32 2.16
C LEU A 88 1.79 -10.67 0.77
N GLY A 89 2.59 -11.35 -0.03
CA GLY A 89 2.14 -11.99 -1.26
C GLY A 89 1.53 -13.37 -0.99
N GLN A 90 1.07 -14.03 -2.07
CA GLN A 90 0.42 -15.35 -1.98
C GLN A 90 1.37 -16.50 -1.59
N GLU A 91 2.67 -16.32 -1.82
CA GLU A 91 3.71 -17.32 -1.54
C GLU A 91 4.52 -16.99 -0.28
N ASP A 92 4.21 -15.88 0.39
CA ASP A 92 4.88 -15.45 1.61
C ASP A 92 4.31 -16.16 2.84
N MET A 93 4.75 -15.74 4.03
CA MET A 93 4.24 -16.26 5.30
C MET A 93 2.71 -16.11 5.41
N ALA A 94 2.04 -17.13 5.94
CA ALA A 94 0.60 -17.07 6.14
C ALA A 94 0.19 -15.92 7.08
N PRO A 95 -0.89 -15.17 6.80
CA PRO A 95 -1.34 -14.03 7.61
C PRO A 95 -1.52 -14.36 9.10
N ALA A 96 -2.07 -15.53 9.41
CA ALA A 96 -2.27 -15.99 10.80
C ALA A 96 -0.94 -16.18 11.54
N GLU A 97 0.11 -16.66 10.86
CA GLU A 97 1.43 -16.80 11.43
C GLU A 97 2.11 -15.43 11.63
N ALA A 98 2.01 -14.55 10.65
CA ALA A 98 2.50 -13.17 10.77
C ALA A 98 1.84 -12.46 11.98
N ARG A 99 0.52 -12.63 12.17
CA ARG A 99 -0.21 -12.12 13.32
C ARG A 99 0.32 -12.67 14.64
N ARG A 100 0.62 -13.97 14.70
CA ARG A 100 1.19 -14.59 15.90
C ARG A 100 2.53 -14.00 16.30
N ILE A 101 3.36 -13.61 15.32
CA ILE A 101 4.69 -13.02 15.54
C ILE A 101 4.58 -11.53 15.90
N LEU A 102 3.77 -10.76 15.17
CA LEU A 102 3.68 -9.31 15.31
C LEU A 102 2.69 -8.85 16.38
N GLY A 103 1.82 -9.75 16.82
CA GLY A 103 0.79 -9.45 17.82
C GLY A 103 -0.57 -9.04 17.24
N PRO A 104 -1.58 -8.92 18.11
CA PRO A 104 -2.98 -8.73 17.70
C PRO A 104 -3.25 -7.36 17.05
N ASP A 105 -2.45 -6.37 17.37
CA ASP A 105 -2.62 -4.98 16.89
C ASP A 105 -1.89 -4.68 15.58
N ALA A 106 -1.09 -5.61 15.04
CA ALA A 106 -0.38 -5.44 13.78
C ALA A 106 -1.34 -5.34 12.59
N ILE A 107 -1.01 -4.53 11.60
CA ILE A 107 -1.75 -4.43 10.33
C ILE A 107 -1.20 -5.47 9.36
N ILE A 108 -2.05 -6.37 8.86
CA ILE A 108 -1.66 -7.40 7.90
C ILE A 108 -2.38 -7.18 6.58
N GLY A 109 -1.63 -6.77 5.57
CA GLY A 109 -2.10 -6.66 4.19
C GLY A 109 -1.75 -7.91 3.39
N VAL A 110 -2.60 -8.28 2.43
CA VAL A 110 -2.36 -9.41 1.54
C VAL A 110 -2.69 -9.04 0.10
N SER A 111 -1.81 -9.42 -0.83
CA SER A 111 -2.08 -9.32 -2.27
C SER A 111 -3.15 -10.32 -2.69
N ALA A 112 -4.14 -9.93 -3.49
CA ALA A 112 -5.15 -10.82 -4.06
C ALA A 112 -5.47 -10.47 -5.52
N HIS A 113 -5.64 -11.49 -6.36
CA HIS A 113 -5.85 -11.34 -7.80
C HIS A 113 -7.24 -11.82 -8.26
N ASN A 114 -7.98 -12.47 -7.37
CA ASN A 114 -9.34 -12.97 -7.61
C ASN A 114 -10.11 -13.07 -6.29
N VAL A 115 -11.42 -13.35 -6.40
CA VAL A 115 -12.33 -13.44 -5.23
C VAL A 115 -11.97 -14.60 -4.29
N ALA A 116 -11.46 -15.70 -4.82
CA ALA A 116 -11.10 -16.86 -3.99
C ALA A 116 -9.89 -16.52 -3.10
N GLU A 117 -8.84 -15.94 -3.67
CA GLU A 117 -7.68 -15.44 -2.91
C GLU A 117 -8.07 -14.37 -1.89
N ALA A 118 -8.93 -13.42 -2.29
CA ALA A 118 -9.40 -12.37 -1.41
C ALA A 118 -10.14 -12.92 -0.17
N LYS A 119 -11.07 -13.85 -0.37
CA LYS A 119 -11.80 -14.50 0.73
C LYS A 119 -10.89 -15.35 1.61
N ALA A 120 -9.95 -16.08 1.01
CA ALA A 120 -8.97 -16.88 1.74
C ALA A 120 -8.07 -16.01 2.62
N ALA A 121 -7.57 -14.88 2.10
CA ALA A 121 -6.75 -13.93 2.83
C ALA A 121 -7.50 -13.33 4.03
N VAL A 122 -8.76 -12.93 3.84
CA VAL A 122 -9.61 -12.42 4.93
C VAL A 122 -9.87 -13.50 6.00
N ALA A 123 -10.18 -14.71 5.58
CA ALA A 123 -10.37 -15.85 6.51
C ALA A 123 -9.08 -16.17 7.30
N ALA A 124 -7.92 -15.92 6.70
CA ALA A 124 -6.60 -16.07 7.35
C ALA A 124 -6.20 -14.88 8.23
N GLY A 125 -7.01 -13.83 8.33
CA GLY A 125 -6.82 -12.70 9.22
C GLY A 125 -6.15 -11.47 8.60
N ALA A 126 -6.26 -11.28 7.27
CA ALA A 126 -5.85 -10.04 6.60
C ALA A 126 -6.76 -8.87 7.03
N ASP A 127 -6.16 -7.70 7.30
CA ASP A 127 -6.86 -6.46 7.65
C ASP A 127 -7.17 -5.61 6.43
N TYR A 128 -6.43 -5.77 5.34
CA TYR A 128 -6.71 -5.16 4.04
C TYR A 128 -6.14 -6.00 2.90
N LEU A 129 -6.61 -5.73 1.69
CA LEU A 129 -6.12 -6.39 0.49
C LEU A 129 -5.50 -5.39 -0.49
N GLY A 130 -4.43 -5.83 -1.19
CA GLY A 130 -3.85 -5.13 -2.34
C GLY A 130 -4.22 -5.86 -3.64
N CYS A 131 -4.94 -5.20 -4.55
CA CYS A 131 -5.41 -5.82 -5.79
C CYS A 131 -4.82 -5.13 -7.03
N GLY A 132 -4.19 -5.88 -7.89
CA GLY A 132 -3.56 -5.40 -9.12
C GLY A 132 -2.83 -6.52 -9.89
N ALA A 133 -2.10 -6.16 -10.98
CA ALA A 133 -1.84 -4.79 -11.42
C ALA A 133 -3.03 -4.23 -12.21
N MET A 134 -3.47 -3.01 -11.90
CA MET A 134 -4.62 -2.38 -12.59
C MET A 134 -4.26 -1.92 -14.00
N PHE A 135 -3.01 -1.50 -14.21
CA PHE A 135 -2.49 -1.04 -15.50
C PHE A 135 -1.09 -1.62 -15.72
N ALA A 136 -0.57 -1.52 -16.95
CA ALA A 136 0.79 -1.93 -17.26
C ALA A 136 1.80 -1.24 -16.33
N THR A 137 2.76 -2.00 -15.83
CA THR A 137 3.78 -1.52 -14.89
C THR A 137 5.13 -2.15 -15.15
N THR A 138 6.19 -1.41 -14.90
CA THR A 138 7.59 -1.88 -14.96
C THR A 138 8.15 -2.22 -13.57
N THR A 139 7.46 -1.83 -12.50
CA THR A 139 7.93 -2.01 -11.11
C THR A 139 7.94 -3.48 -10.68
N LYS A 140 7.00 -4.28 -11.18
CA LYS A 140 6.94 -5.73 -10.95
C LYS A 140 6.79 -6.42 -12.30
N THR A 141 7.75 -7.28 -12.64
CA THR A 141 7.70 -8.13 -13.84
C THR A 141 6.77 -9.31 -13.60
N ASN A 142 6.20 -9.88 -14.67
CA ASN A 142 5.32 -11.06 -14.62
C ASN A 142 3.98 -10.86 -13.90
N VAL A 143 3.39 -9.67 -13.99
CA VAL A 143 2.02 -9.43 -13.52
C VAL A 143 1.06 -9.32 -14.69
N THR A 144 -0.05 -10.04 -14.61
CA THR A 144 -1.17 -9.90 -15.54
C THR A 144 -2.05 -8.73 -15.10
N ALA A 145 -2.51 -7.93 -16.05
CA ALA A 145 -3.42 -6.83 -15.73
C ALA A 145 -4.74 -7.36 -15.14
N LEU A 146 -5.16 -6.81 -14.02
CA LEU A 146 -6.42 -7.13 -13.36
C LEU A 146 -7.54 -6.26 -13.96
N PRO A 147 -8.59 -6.85 -14.56
CA PRO A 147 -9.73 -6.07 -15.04
C PRO A 147 -10.41 -5.28 -13.91
N LYS A 148 -10.86 -4.07 -14.19
CA LYS A 148 -11.60 -3.24 -13.20
C LYS A 148 -12.84 -3.95 -12.66
N GLU A 149 -13.52 -4.74 -13.49
CA GLU A 149 -14.64 -5.55 -13.06
C GLU A 149 -14.25 -6.57 -12.00
N THR A 150 -13.07 -7.19 -12.12
CA THR A 150 -12.54 -8.10 -11.10
C THR A 150 -12.27 -7.37 -9.79
N LEU A 151 -11.67 -6.16 -9.84
CA LEU A 151 -11.49 -5.32 -8.65
C LEU A 151 -12.84 -5.05 -7.97
N ARG A 152 -13.86 -4.64 -8.75
CA ARG A 152 -15.21 -4.36 -8.25
C ARG A 152 -15.84 -5.57 -7.55
N VAL A 153 -15.73 -6.75 -8.16
CA VAL A 153 -16.26 -7.98 -7.58
C VAL A 153 -15.51 -8.38 -6.31
N ILE A 154 -14.18 -8.20 -6.26
CA ILE A 154 -13.40 -8.42 -5.04
C ILE A 154 -13.86 -7.47 -3.94
N CYS A 155 -13.93 -6.17 -4.20
CA CYS A 155 -14.37 -5.18 -3.22
C CYS A 155 -15.76 -5.49 -2.64
N ALA A 156 -16.68 -5.96 -3.48
CA ALA A 156 -18.04 -6.35 -3.04
C ALA A 156 -18.05 -7.67 -2.25
N ALA A 157 -17.04 -8.53 -2.40
CA ALA A 157 -17.01 -9.88 -1.83
C ALA A 157 -16.38 -9.98 -0.44
N VAL A 158 -15.70 -8.91 0.05
CA VAL A 158 -14.95 -8.91 1.29
C VAL A 158 -15.31 -7.71 2.19
N PRO A 159 -15.28 -7.87 3.52
CA PRO A 159 -15.61 -6.81 4.47
C PRO A 159 -14.42 -5.88 4.80
N VAL A 160 -13.21 -6.22 4.35
CA VAL A 160 -12.00 -5.44 4.63
C VAL A 160 -11.72 -4.43 3.51
N PRO A 161 -11.03 -3.30 3.80
CA PRO A 161 -10.67 -2.36 2.76
C PRO A 161 -9.74 -2.99 1.70
N VAL A 162 -9.93 -2.57 0.45
CA VAL A 162 -9.13 -3.01 -0.70
C VAL A 162 -8.42 -1.80 -1.30
N VAL A 163 -7.12 -1.90 -1.55
CA VAL A 163 -6.36 -0.89 -2.30
C VAL A 163 -6.05 -1.39 -3.71
N ALA A 164 -6.24 -0.53 -4.69
CA ALA A 164 -5.82 -0.81 -6.06
C ALA A 164 -4.32 -0.49 -6.22
N ILE A 165 -3.57 -1.34 -6.92
CA ILE A 165 -2.14 -1.17 -7.16
C ILE A 165 -1.74 -1.53 -8.60
N GLY A 166 -0.64 -0.97 -9.07
CA GLY A 166 0.04 -1.33 -10.33
C GLY A 166 -0.31 -0.41 -11.48
N GLY A 167 0.67 0.36 -11.96
CA GLY A 167 0.59 1.27 -13.10
C GLY A 167 -0.38 2.44 -12.92
N ILE A 168 -0.81 2.72 -11.70
CA ILE A 168 -1.71 3.83 -11.38
C ILE A 168 -0.92 5.13 -11.34
N SER A 169 -1.50 6.19 -11.93
CA SER A 169 -0.96 7.54 -12.00
C SER A 169 -2.08 8.57 -11.98
N LYS A 170 -1.77 9.86 -11.90
CA LYS A 170 -2.79 10.92 -11.97
C LYS A 170 -3.62 10.92 -13.25
N GLN A 171 -3.10 10.35 -14.35
CA GLN A 171 -3.81 10.27 -15.63
C GLN A 171 -4.90 9.19 -15.65
N ASN A 172 -4.78 8.16 -14.83
CA ASN A 172 -5.70 7.01 -14.87
C ASN A 172 -6.42 6.70 -13.55
N LEU A 173 -5.98 7.30 -12.41
CA LEU A 173 -6.55 7.07 -11.08
C LEU A 173 -8.08 7.24 -11.07
N LEU A 174 -8.59 8.33 -11.62
CA LEU A 174 -10.03 8.61 -11.64
C LEU A 174 -10.85 7.57 -12.43
N SER A 175 -10.20 6.78 -13.28
CA SER A 175 -10.88 5.71 -14.02
C SER A 175 -11.19 4.47 -13.16
N LEU A 176 -10.67 4.43 -11.92
CA LEU A 176 -10.99 3.42 -10.91
C LEU A 176 -12.17 3.84 -10.02
N ALA A 177 -12.61 5.10 -10.11
CA ALA A 177 -13.76 5.57 -9.34
C ALA A 177 -14.95 4.60 -9.50
N HIS A 178 -15.63 4.32 -8.40
CA HIS A 178 -16.77 3.40 -8.33
C HIS A 178 -16.44 1.88 -8.43
N CYS A 179 -15.16 1.47 -8.38
CA CYS A 179 -14.81 0.06 -8.23
C CYS A 179 -14.96 -0.45 -6.78
N GLY A 180 -15.08 0.44 -5.81
CA GLY A 180 -15.29 0.09 -4.39
C GLY A 180 -14.01 -0.02 -3.58
N GLU A 181 -12.86 0.29 -4.18
CA GLU A 181 -11.57 0.34 -3.49
C GLU A 181 -11.54 1.46 -2.44
N ALA A 182 -10.79 1.26 -1.37
CA ALA A 182 -10.61 2.23 -0.28
C ALA A 182 -9.52 3.27 -0.59
N GLY A 183 -8.62 2.96 -1.52
CA GLY A 183 -7.50 3.79 -1.88
C GLY A 183 -6.64 3.20 -2.98
N VAL A 184 -5.52 3.87 -3.26
CA VAL A 184 -4.55 3.47 -4.27
C VAL A 184 -3.16 3.37 -3.68
N ALA A 185 -2.43 2.30 -4.03
CA ALA A 185 -1.04 2.11 -3.70
C ALA A 185 -0.17 2.45 -4.92
N LEU A 186 0.78 3.35 -4.74
CA LEU A 186 1.54 3.97 -5.81
C LEU A 186 3.05 3.83 -5.55
N VAL A 187 3.80 3.53 -6.60
CA VAL A 187 5.26 3.41 -6.59
C VAL A 187 5.84 4.54 -7.45
N SER A 188 6.01 4.29 -8.74
CA SER A 188 6.64 5.22 -9.67
C SER A 188 5.91 6.56 -9.80
N ALA A 189 4.60 6.58 -9.69
CA ALA A 189 3.82 7.83 -9.73
C ALA A 189 4.21 8.81 -8.61
N ILE A 190 4.72 8.31 -7.49
CA ILE A 190 5.24 9.12 -6.38
C ILE A 190 6.76 9.30 -6.52
N PHE A 191 7.50 8.20 -6.51
CA PHE A 191 8.95 8.24 -6.29
C PHE A 191 9.76 8.58 -7.55
N ALA A 192 9.17 8.51 -8.75
CA ALA A 192 9.78 9.00 -9.99
C ALA A 192 9.55 10.50 -10.25
N ALA A 193 8.74 11.17 -9.45
CA ALA A 193 8.44 12.59 -9.62
C ALA A 193 9.65 13.47 -9.26
N GLU A 194 9.81 14.59 -9.97
CA GLU A 194 10.84 15.60 -9.64
C GLU A 194 10.55 16.27 -8.29
N ASP A 195 9.28 16.55 -8.02
CA ASP A 195 8.77 17.06 -6.74
C ASP A 195 7.77 16.05 -6.14
N ILE A 196 8.29 15.21 -5.26
CA ILE A 196 7.52 14.14 -4.62
C ILE A 196 6.41 14.72 -3.73
N GLU A 197 6.67 15.83 -3.03
CA GLU A 197 5.70 16.44 -2.13
C GLU A 197 4.50 16.99 -2.92
N GLU A 198 4.76 17.75 -3.99
CA GLU A 198 3.68 18.30 -4.82
C GLU A 198 2.90 17.21 -5.56
N GLU A 199 3.59 16.19 -6.10
CA GLU A 199 2.93 15.08 -6.77
C GLU A 199 2.00 14.31 -5.80
N CYS A 200 2.45 14.04 -4.56
CA CYS A 200 1.62 13.42 -3.53
C CYS A 200 0.40 14.30 -3.17
N ARG A 201 0.57 15.62 -3.10
CA ARG A 201 -0.53 16.55 -2.81
C ARG A 201 -1.60 16.50 -3.90
N GLU A 202 -1.19 16.47 -5.16
CA GLU A 202 -2.11 16.33 -6.29
C GLU A 202 -2.80 14.96 -6.30
N LEU A 203 -2.04 13.88 -6.13
CA LEU A 203 -2.58 12.52 -6.05
C LEU A 203 -3.56 12.36 -4.87
N ARG A 204 -3.27 12.94 -3.72
CA ARG A 204 -4.17 12.94 -2.55
C ARG A 204 -5.49 13.64 -2.86
N ARG A 205 -5.43 14.78 -3.56
CA ARG A 205 -6.63 15.52 -3.99
C ARG A 205 -7.48 14.68 -4.96
N LEU A 206 -6.86 14.07 -5.96
CA LEU A 206 -7.56 13.20 -6.91
C LEU A 206 -8.18 11.98 -6.24
N ALA A 207 -7.45 11.33 -5.33
CA ALA A 207 -7.96 10.22 -4.54
C ALA A 207 -9.19 10.65 -3.72
N ALA A 208 -9.16 11.82 -3.07
CA ALA A 208 -10.31 12.32 -2.31
C ALA A 208 -11.56 12.49 -3.18
N VAL A 209 -11.43 13.00 -4.41
CA VAL A 209 -12.55 13.15 -5.35
C VAL A 209 -13.13 11.78 -5.73
N SER A 210 -12.29 10.79 -5.99
CA SER A 210 -12.71 9.44 -6.37
C SER A 210 -13.60 8.77 -5.29
N TYR A 211 -13.38 9.09 -4.01
CA TYR A 211 -14.07 8.44 -2.87
C TYR A 211 -15.25 9.22 -2.30
N THR A 212 -15.38 10.51 -2.60
CA THR A 212 -16.49 11.34 -2.08
C THR A 212 -17.85 10.91 -2.66
N HIS A 213 -17.88 10.28 -3.81
CA HIS A 213 -19.11 9.80 -4.45
C HIS A 213 -19.66 8.50 -3.86
N LEU A 214 -18.90 7.78 -3.01
CA LEU A 214 -19.35 6.53 -2.38
C LEU A 214 -20.21 6.77 -1.11
N THR A 215 -20.28 8.01 -0.61
CA THR A 215 -20.97 8.35 0.65
C THR A 215 -22.29 9.08 0.47
N LEU A 216 -22.73 9.34 -0.75
CA LEU A 216 -24.07 9.91 -0.99
C LEU A 216 -25.10 8.78 -0.98
N PRO A 217 -26.09 8.78 -0.06
CA PRO A 217 -27.20 7.84 -0.14
C PRO A 217 -27.95 8.08 -1.45
N THR A 218 -28.22 7.02 -2.18
CA THR A 218 -29.17 7.07 -3.29
C THR A 218 -30.53 7.43 -2.70
N ILE A 219 -31.02 8.61 -3.01
CA ILE A 219 -32.38 9.07 -2.68
C ILE A 219 -33.36 8.37 -3.57
#